data_b622f7feb9b75f1535103457dee69909
#
_entry.id   b622f7feb9b75f1535103457dee69909
#
_cell.length_a   1.000
_cell.length_b   1.000
_cell.length_c   1.000
_cell.angle_alpha   90.00
_cell.angle_beta   90.00
_cell.angle_gamma   90.00
#
_symmetry.space_group_name_H-M   'P 1'
#
loop_
_entity.id
_entity.type
_entity.pdbx_description
1 polymer ?
#
loop_
_entity_poly.entity_id
_entity_poly.type
_entity_poly.pdbx_seq_one_letter_code
_entity_poly.pdbx_strand_id
1 'polypeptide(L)'
;FDKTKGWAANASLNVKLSDIGNISSSLRYTSVGFGSIQQKISERSREEKLQYDASANLNLDKLLPSKSGIKLPLYISTSNSIITPKYDPLDKDIPLEAAIKSFDTKKQQQEYKSLTEERIESKSISLNNIRKDRTNPESRVDIWDIENFSSGFSYSERNSSNVTTQSIQSKEHRGNISYNFSPKS
;
A
#
# COMPACT_ATOMS: atom_id res chain seq x y z
N PHE A 1 -38.28 -4.68 8.73
CA PHE A 1 -37.65 -3.77 7.74
C PHE A 1 -36.35 -3.24 8.34
N ASP A 2 -35.23 -3.87 8.00
CA ASP A 2 -33.91 -3.45 8.42
C ASP A 2 -33.52 -2.18 7.61
N LYS A 3 -33.70 -1.00 8.22
CA LYS A 3 -33.32 0.29 7.65
C LYS A 3 -31.80 0.49 7.84
N THR A 4 -30.98 -0.38 7.28
CA THR A 4 -29.53 -0.18 7.29
C THR A 4 -29.19 0.99 6.38
N LYS A 5 -29.07 2.18 6.97
CA LYS A 5 -28.48 3.35 6.32
C LYS A 5 -26.97 3.15 6.28
N GLY A 6 -26.47 2.73 5.12
CA GLY A 6 -25.03 2.66 4.92
C GLY A 6 -24.41 4.05 4.76
N TRP A 7 -23.18 4.22 5.21
CA TRP A 7 -22.39 5.44 5.08
C TRP A 7 -20.96 5.11 4.69
N ALA A 8 -20.27 6.08 4.12
CA ALA A 8 -18.88 5.98 3.80
C ALA A 8 -18.16 7.24 4.23
N ALA A 9 -16.91 7.10 4.63
CA ALA A 9 -16.01 8.19 4.95
C ALA A 9 -14.69 8.03 4.19
N ASN A 10 -14.12 9.15 3.80
CA ASN A 10 -12.80 9.21 3.17
C ASN A 10 -12.03 10.38 3.77
N ALA A 11 -10.80 10.13 4.19
CA ALA A 11 -9.87 11.15 4.63
C ALA A 11 -8.56 10.98 3.87
N SER A 12 -7.93 12.07 3.48
CA SER A 12 -6.62 12.06 2.84
C SER A 12 -5.75 13.18 3.38
N LEU A 13 -4.47 12.88 3.53
CA LEU A 13 -3.44 13.81 3.97
C LEU A 13 -2.27 13.75 2.97
N ASN A 14 -1.84 14.91 2.49
CA ASN A 14 -0.65 15.05 1.66
C ASN A 14 0.24 16.11 2.28
N VAL A 15 1.47 15.73 2.58
CA VAL A 15 2.48 16.60 3.18
C VAL A 15 3.66 16.70 2.24
N LYS A 16 3.98 17.91 1.82
CA LYS A 16 5.18 18.20 1.02
C LYS A 16 6.33 18.60 1.94
N LEU A 17 7.43 17.87 1.86
CA LEU A 17 8.66 18.08 2.64
C LEU A 17 9.67 18.89 1.81
N SER A 18 9.26 20.10 1.38
CA SER A 18 10.09 20.95 0.51
C SER A 18 10.57 20.18 -0.73
N ASP A 19 11.86 20.16 -1.00
CA ASP A 19 12.51 19.44 -2.08
C ASP A 19 12.97 18.02 -1.70
N ILE A 20 12.82 17.66 -0.42
CA ILE A 20 13.15 16.31 0.07
C ILE A 20 12.13 15.29 -0.41
N GLY A 21 10.83 15.68 -0.54
CA GLY A 21 9.83 14.75 -1.02
C GLY A 21 8.42 15.05 -0.57
N ASN A 22 7.58 14.03 -0.60
CA ASN A 22 6.20 14.09 -0.15
C ASN A 22 5.78 12.82 0.56
N ILE A 23 4.85 12.96 1.51
CA ILE A 23 4.19 11.87 2.22
C ILE A 23 2.70 12.00 1.94
N SER A 24 2.07 10.89 1.59
CA SER A 24 0.63 10.79 1.36
C SER A 24 0.03 9.70 2.23
N SER A 25 -1.14 9.95 2.79
CA SER A 25 -1.91 8.95 3.52
C SER A 25 -3.39 9.08 3.17
N SER A 26 -4.08 7.96 3.09
CA SER A 26 -5.52 7.91 2.89
C SER A 26 -6.17 6.88 3.79
N LEU A 27 -7.38 7.19 4.25
CA LEU A 27 -8.25 6.31 5.01
C LEU A 27 -9.61 6.29 4.34
N ARG A 28 -10.12 5.10 4.05
CA ARG A 28 -11.47 4.88 3.52
C ARG A 28 -12.22 3.91 4.42
N TYR A 29 -13.42 4.27 4.73
CA TYR A 29 -14.35 3.42 5.44
C TYR A 29 -15.66 3.34 4.68
N THR A 30 -16.21 2.13 4.57
CA THR A 30 -17.51 1.89 3.97
C THR A 30 -18.26 0.93 4.88
N SER A 31 -19.44 1.35 5.37
CA SER A 31 -20.26 0.51 6.23
C SER A 31 -21.15 -0.44 5.44
N VAL A 32 -21.64 -1.47 6.11
CA VAL A 32 -22.72 -2.32 5.60
C VAL A 32 -23.92 -1.46 5.17
N GLY A 33 -24.55 -1.82 4.05
CA GLY A 33 -25.71 -1.12 3.51
C GLY A 33 -25.38 0.12 2.68
N PHE A 34 -24.10 0.45 2.51
CA PHE A 34 -23.68 1.52 1.62
C PHE A 34 -23.90 1.13 0.16
N GLY A 35 -24.45 2.06 -0.61
CA GLY A 35 -24.69 1.91 -2.04
C GLY A 35 -25.25 3.18 -2.64
N SER A 36 -25.36 3.25 -3.96
CA SER A 36 -25.96 4.40 -4.63
C SER A 36 -27.46 4.52 -4.32
N ILE A 37 -27.99 5.73 -4.45
CA ILE A 37 -29.42 6.02 -4.22
C ILE A 37 -30.32 5.18 -5.14
N GLN A 38 -29.82 4.83 -6.32
CA GLN A 38 -30.54 4.06 -7.34
C GLN A 38 -30.48 2.54 -7.12
N GLN A 39 -29.57 2.06 -6.28
CA GLN A 39 -29.45 0.63 -5.98
C GLN A 39 -30.55 0.15 -5.05
N LYS A 40 -31.12 -1.03 -5.37
CA LYS A 40 -32.04 -1.72 -4.48
C LYS A 40 -31.32 -2.11 -3.19
N ILE A 41 -32.08 -2.22 -2.09
CA ILE A 41 -31.53 -2.59 -0.77
C ILE A 41 -30.79 -3.94 -0.82
N SER A 42 -31.26 -4.88 -1.63
CA SER A 42 -30.65 -6.20 -1.83
C SER A 42 -29.30 -6.17 -2.56
N GLU A 43 -29.02 -5.09 -3.29
CA GLU A 43 -27.81 -4.90 -4.09
C GLU A 43 -26.72 -4.09 -3.37
N ARG A 44 -27.06 -3.53 -2.20
CA ARG A 44 -26.13 -2.74 -1.39
C ARG A 44 -25.10 -3.64 -0.71
N SER A 45 -23.95 -3.03 -0.36
CA SER A 45 -22.85 -3.74 0.28
C SER A 45 -23.33 -4.50 1.54
N ARG A 46 -23.00 -5.78 1.60
CA ARG A 46 -23.19 -6.65 2.78
C ARG A 46 -21.91 -6.80 3.59
N GLU A 47 -20.94 -5.94 3.33
CA GLU A 47 -19.61 -5.96 3.92
C GLU A 47 -19.27 -4.57 4.45
N GLU A 48 -18.55 -4.54 5.54
CA GLU A 48 -17.86 -3.37 6.03
C GLU A 48 -16.43 -3.40 5.48
N LYS A 49 -15.95 -2.29 4.94
CA LYS A 49 -14.60 -2.20 4.41
C LYS A 49 -13.85 -1.03 5.04
N LEU A 50 -12.71 -1.35 5.63
CA LEU A 50 -11.72 -0.38 6.11
C LEU A 50 -10.45 -0.51 5.28
N GLN A 51 -10.03 0.57 4.66
CA GLN A 51 -8.79 0.63 3.91
C GLN A 51 -7.98 1.83 4.37
N TYR A 52 -6.69 1.61 4.64
CA TYR A 52 -5.74 2.68 4.89
C TYR A 52 -4.46 2.45 4.11
N ASP A 53 -3.99 3.53 3.49
CA ASP A 53 -2.82 3.57 2.65
C ASP A 53 -1.89 4.67 3.14
N ALA A 54 -0.60 4.43 3.09
CA ALA A 54 0.41 5.45 3.31
C ALA A 54 1.57 5.25 2.33
N SER A 55 2.10 6.35 1.82
CA SER A 55 3.27 6.32 0.94
C SER A 55 4.16 7.52 1.17
N ALA A 56 5.44 7.34 0.90
CA ALA A 56 6.43 8.39 0.93
C ALA A 56 7.32 8.30 -0.32
N ASN A 57 7.49 9.42 -1.00
CA ASN A 57 8.48 9.62 -2.05
C ASN A 57 9.53 10.56 -1.51
N LEU A 58 10.76 10.10 -1.38
CA LEU A 58 11.86 10.85 -0.77
C LEU A 58 13.07 10.92 -1.71
N ASN A 59 13.61 12.11 -1.90
CA ASN A 59 14.85 12.34 -2.61
C ASN A 59 16.00 12.37 -1.59
N LEU A 60 16.54 11.19 -1.24
CA LEU A 60 17.56 11.08 -0.22
C LEU A 60 18.87 11.77 -0.62
N ASP A 61 19.05 12.02 -1.92
CA ASP A 61 20.18 12.81 -2.45
C ASP A 61 20.21 14.25 -1.91
N LYS A 62 19.07 14.80 -1.50
CA LYS A 62 19.00 16.12 -0.88
C LYS A 62 19.63 16.21 0.51
N LEU A 63 19.84 15.06 1.15
CA LEU A 63 20.56 14.95 2.42
C LEU A 63 22.06 14.78 2.23
N LEU A 64 22.53 14.56 0.99
CA LEU A 64 23.93 14.41 0.65
C LEU A 64 24.52 15.76 0.19
N PRO A 65 25.85 15.93 0.28
CA PRO A 65 26.51 17.12 -0.28
C PRO A 65 26.17 17.26 -1.77
N SER A 66 25.77 18.45 -2.22
CA SER A 66 25.39 18.71 -3.61
C SER A 66 26.48 18.40 -4.62
N LYS A 67 27.74 18.43 -4.20
CA LYS A 67 28.91 18.07 -5.02
C LYS A 67 29.01 16.56 -5.32
N SER A 68 28.27 15.71 -4.63
CA SER A 68 28.31 14.26 -4.86
C SER A 68 27.75 13.85 -6.22
N GLY A 69 26.79 14.61 -6.75
CA GLY A 69 26.07 14.29 -7.98
C GLY A 69 25.16 13.05 -7.87
N ILE A 70 25.09 12.41 -6.71
CA ILE A 70 24.31 11.18 -6.50
C ILE A 70 22.81 11.53 -6.53
N LYS A 71 22.03 10.72 -7.23
CA LYS A 71 20.57 10.71 -7.23
C LYS A 71 20.07 9.44 -6.55
N LEU A 72 19.26 9.60 -5.50
CA LEU A 72 18.82 8.49 -4.67
C LEU A 72 17.34 8.66 -4.31
N PRO A 73 16.42 8.44 -5.27
CA PRO A 73 15.00 8.49 -5.00
C PRO A 73 14.54 7.21 -4.29
N LEU A 74 13.85 7.38 -3.17
CA LEU A 74 13.28 6.31 -2.36
C LEU A 74 11.75 6.42 -2.38
N TYR A 75 11.10 5.32 -2.69
CA TYR A 75 9.67 5.16 -2.52
C TYR A 75 9.36 4.07 -1.50
N ILE A 76 8.50 4.38 -0.54
CA ILE A 76 7.99 3.44 0.46
C ILE A 76 6.47 3.52 0.44
N SER A 77 5.80 2.37 0.50
CA SER A 77 4.35 2.34 0.67
C SER A 77 3.89 1.18 1.54
N THR A 78 2.77 1.40 2.20
CA THR A 78 2.00 0.37 2.89
C THR A 78 0.53 0.56 2.59
N SER A 79 -0.19 -0.53 2.41
CA SER A 79 -1.62 -0.57 2.18
C SER A 79 -2.23 -1.70 2.98
N ASN A 80 -3.33 -1.42 3.66
CA ASN A 80 -4.11 -2.42 4.39
C ASN A 80 -5.58 -2.31 4.01
N SER A 81 -6.20 -3.45 3.71
CA SER A 81 -7.62 -3.57 3.46
C SER A 81 -8.20 -4.66 4.35
N ILE A 82 -9.20 -4.31 5.13
CA ILE A 82 -9.94 -5.23 6.01
C ILE A 82 -11.39 -5.21 5.54
N ILE A 83 -11.91 -6.38 5.21
CA ILE A 83 -13.29 -6.57 4.79
C ILE A 83 -13.96 -7.48 5.82
N THR A 84 -14.97 -6.97 6.49
CA THR A 84 -15.74 -7.68 7.51
C THR A 84 -17.14 -7.94 6.97
N PRO A 85 -17.54 -9.20 6.76
CA PRO A 85 -18.86 -9.54 6.26
C PRO A 85 -19.93 -9.26 7.32
N LYS A 86 -21.15 -8.89 6.87
CA LYS A 86 -22.31 -8.69 7.75
C LYS A 86 -22.76 -9.98 8.43
N TYR A 87 -22.70 -11.08 7.69
CA TYR A 87 -23.13 -12.40 8.15
C TYR A 87 -21.92 -13.31 8.32
N ASP A 88 -22.07 -14.29 9.19
CA ASP A 88 -21.04 -15.28 9.40
C ASP A 88 -20.77 -16.07 8.10
N PRO A 89 -19.52 -16.09 7.59
CA PRO A 89 -19.20 -16.86 6.39
C PRO A 89 -19.42 -18.37 6.54
N LEU A 90 -19.37 -18.88 7.77
CA LEU A 90 -19.59 -20.30 8.10
C LEU A 90 -21.07 -20.63 8.30
N ASP A 91 -21.87 -19.66 8.75
CA ASP A 91 -23.33 -19.77 8.90
C ASP A 91 -24.02 -18.48 8.43
N LYS A 92 -24.41 -18.45 7.17
CA LYS A 92 -24.92 -17.25 6.50
C LYS A 92 -26.25 -16.72 7.04
N ASP A 93 -26.91 -17.44 7.91
CA ASP A 93 -28.16 -17.03 8.55
C ASP A 93 -27.92 -16.23 9.85
N ILE A 94 -26.70 -16.29 10.40
CA ILE A 94 -26.32 -15.63 11.64
C ILE A 94 -25.55 -14.34 11.34
N PRO A 95 -25.93 -13.17 11.90
CA PRO A 95 -25.10 -11.99 11.87
C PRO A 95 -23.72 -12.25 12.52
N LEU A 96 -22.63 -11.83 11.89
CA LEU A 96 -21.27 -12.07 12.39
C LEU A 96 -21.05 -11.54 13.81
N GLU A 97 -21.62 -10.39 14.16
CA GLU A 97 -21.58 -9.87 15.53
C GLU A 97 -22.19 -10.83 16.56
N ALA A 98 -23.29 -11.50 16.22
CA ALA A 98 -23.94 -12.47 17.09
C ALA A 98 -23.07 -13.72 17.24
N ALA A 99 -22.50 -14.21 16.16
CA ALA A 99 -21.54 -15.32 16.18
C ALA A 99 -20.32 -15.01 17.06
N ILE A 100 -19.72 -13.81 16.91
CA ILE A 100 -18.58 -13.39 17.74
C ILE A 100 -18.96 -13.32 19.23
N LYS A 101 -20.13 -12.75 19.55
CA LYS A 101 -20.60 -12.61 20.95
C LYS A 101 -20.94 -13.94 21.62
N SER A 102 -21.11 -15.04 20.89
CA SER A 102 -21.34 -16.36 21.45
C SER A 102 -20.10 -16.96 22.15
N PHE A 103 -18.92 -16.42 21.92
CA PHE A 103 -17.69 -16.87 22.58
C PHE A 103 -17.50 -16.18 23.94
N ASP A 104 -17.10 -16.95 24.96
CA ASP A 104 -17.01 -16.48 26.35
C ASP A 104 -15.84 -15.52 26.60
N THR A 105 -14.76 -15.62 25.83
CA THR A 105 -13.56 -14.83 26.07
C THR A 105 -13.28 -13.86 24.92
N LYS A 106 -12.77 -12.67 25.27
CA LYS A 106 -12.35 -11.67 24.29
C LYS A 106 -11.30 -12.21 23.31
N LYS A 107 -10.46 -13.13 23.77
CA LYS A 107 -9.43 -13.74 22.92
C LYS A 107 -10.07 -14.60 21.82
N GLN A 108 -11.00 -15.48 22.19
CA GLN A 108 -11.74 -16.31 21.22
C GLN A 108 -12.56 -15.45 20.25
N GLN A 109 -13.21 -14.39 20.75
CA GLN A 109 -13.93 -13.41 19.91
C GLN A 109 -13.01 -12.78 18.87
N GLN A 110 -11.81 -12.38 19.26
CA GLN A 110 -10.85 -11.73 18.38
C GLN A 110 -10.23 -12.72 17.37
N GLU A 111 -9.95 -13.94 17.81
CA GLU A 111 -9.49 -15.02 16.92
C GLU A 111 -10.55 -15.35 15.88
N TYR A 112 -11.81 -15.54 16.29
CA TYR A 112 -12.90 -15.82 15.38
C TYR A 112 -13.12 -14.68 14.39
N LYS A 113 -13.12 -13.43 14.86
CA LYS A 113 -13.21 -12.25 14.00
C LYS A 113 -12.09 -12.23 12.97
N SER A 114 -10.85 -12.53 13.36
CA SER A 114 -9.71 -12.55 12.44
C SER A 114 -9.80 -13.65 11.38
N LEU A 115 -10.46 -14.78 11.69
CA LEU A 115 -10.68 -15.87 10.75
C LEU A 115 -11.79 -15.56 9.74
N THR A 116 -12.77 -14.75 10.13
CA THR A 116 -13.93 -14.44 9.29
C THR A 116 -13.75 -13.17 8.45
N GLU A 117 -12.76 -12.34 8.75
CA GLU A 117 -12.39 -11.17 7.96
C GLU A 117 -11.47 -11.53 6.78
N GLU A 118 -11.67 -10.86 5.66
CA GLU A 118 -10.65 -10.83 4.61
C GLU A 118 -9.68 -9.69 4.89
N ARG A 119 -8.39 -10.01 4.94
CA ARG A 119 -7.32 -9.04 5.17
C ARG A 119 -6.30 -9.11 4.06
N ILE A 120 -5.94 -7.94 3.54
CA ILE A 120 -4.88 -7.78 2.56
C ILE A 120 -3.94 -6.70 3.08
N GLU A 121 -2.70 -7.07 3.32
CA GLU A 121 -1.61 -6.16 3.68
C GLU A 121 -0.57 -6.17 2.57
N SER A 122 -0.17 -5.00 2.12
CA SER A 122 0.89 -4.84 1.12
C SER A 122 1.90 -3.82 1.62
N LYS A 123 3.17 -4.13 1.45
CA LYS A 123 4.29 -3.24 1.75
C LYS A 123 5.23 -3.22 0.57
N SER A 124 5.76 -2.07 0.24
CA SER A 124 6.81 -1.97 -0.77
C SER A 124 7.83 -0.92 -0.42
N ILE A 125 9.05 -1.19 -0.84
CA ILE A 125 10.17 -0.25 -0.83
C ILE A 125 10.87 -0.33 -2.18
N SER A 126 11.20 0.82 -2.75
CA SER A 126 11.83 0.86 -4.06
C SER A 126 12.80 2.03 -4.14
N LEU A 127 13.96 1.76 -4.67
CA LEU A 127 15.02 2.68 -5.03
C LEU A 127 15.18 2.59 -6.54
N ASN A 128 14.56 3.49 -7.28
CA ASN A 128 14.57 3.45 -8.73
C ASN A 128 15.48 4.54 -9.28
N ASN A 129 16.24 4.22 -10.35
CA ASN A 129 17.08 5.19 -11.01
C ASN A 129 18.14 5.81 -10.09
N ILE A 130 18.78 4.95 -9.27
CA ILE A 130 19.97 5.32 -8.54
C ILE A 130 21.06 5.59 -9.58
N ARG A 131 21.60 6.80 -9.60
CA ARG A 131 22.62 7.21 -10.55
C ARG A 131 23.50 8.31 -9.98
N LYS A 132 24.61 8.53 -10.62
CA LYS A 132 25.46 9.69 -10.39
C LYS A 132 25.38 10.62 -11.61
N ASP A 133 24.93 11.83 -11.39
CA ASP A 133 24.95 12.89 -12.42
C ASP A 133 26.36 13.50 -12.47
N ARG A 134 26.79 13.90 -13.65
CA ARG A 134 28.06 14.61 -13.83
C ARG A 134 28.03 15.95 -13.11
N THR A 135 29.02 16.18 -12.27
CA THR A 135 29.15 17.42 -11.52
C THR A 135 30.03 18.45 -12.25
N ASN A 136 30.90 18.02 -13.18
CA ASN A 136 31.66 18.87 -14.05
C ASN A 136 31.25 18.68 -15.53
N PRO A 137 30.58 19.67 -16.15
CA PRO A 137 30.14 19.58 -17.55
C PRO A 137 31.27 19.51 -18.56
N GLU A 138 32.45 20.01 -18.22
CA GLU A 138 33.60 20.07 -19.09
C GLU A 138 34.45 18.77 -19.06
N SER A 139 34.17 17.88 -18.14
CA SER A 139 34.91 16.62 -18.05
C SER A 139 34.70 15.77 -19.31
N ARG A 140 35.77 15.07 -19.72
CA ARG A 140 35.69 14.07 -20.78
C ARG A 140 34.70 13.01 -20.45
N VAL A 141 33.98 12.51 -21.45
CA VAL A 141 33.01 11.43 -21.33
C VAL A 141 33.66 10.14 -21.79
N ASP A 142 33.92 9.24 -20.84
CA ASP A 142 34.48 7.93 -21.13
C ASP A 142 33.41 6.82 -21.01
N ILE A 143 33.58 5.74 -21.77
CA ILE A 143 32.63 4.63 -21.81
C ILE A 143 32.46 3.99 -20.42
N TRP A 144 33.50 3.99 -19.61
CA TRP A 144 33.54 3.36 -18.28
C TRP A 144 33.02 4.25 -17.14
N ASP A 145 32.62 5.46 -17.45
CA ASP A 145 32.17 6.40 -16.41
C ASP A 145 30.97 5.87 -15.65
N ILE A 146 31.01 5.97 -14.33
CA ILE A 146 29.90 5.54 -13.45
C ILE A 146 28.61 6.31 -13.74
N GLU A 147 28.72 7.50 -14.30
CA GLU A 147 27.60 8.34 -14.72
C GLU A 147 26.79 7.76 -15.88
N ASN A 148 27.35 6.77 -16.58
CA ASN A 148 26.65 6.04 -17.65
C ASN A 148 25.78 4.91 -17.10
N PHE A 149 25.86 4.62 -15.81
CA PHE A 149 25.12 3.56 -15.18
C PHE A 149 23.97 4.12 -14.32
N SER A 150 22.88 3.40 -14.32
CA SER A 150 21.82 3.58 -13.35
C SER A 150 21.36 2.22 -12.84
N SER A 151 20.93 2.16 -11.61
CA SER A 151 20.43 0.93 -11.00
C SER A 151 19.09 1.18 -10.30
N GLY A 152 18.36 0.10 -10.11
CA GLY A 152 17.15 0.10 -9.33
C GLY A 152 17.02 -1.17 -8.54
N PHE A 153 16.36 -1.04 -7.40
CA PHE A 153 16.01 -2.16 -6.55
C PHE A 153 14.59 -1.95 -6.03
N SER A 154 13.78 -2.99 -6.03
CA SER A 154 12.48 -2.97 -5.36
C SER A 154 12.21 -4.27 -4.61
N TYR A 155 11.57 -4.11 -3.49
CA TYR A 155 11.03 -5.18 -2.67
C TYR A 155 9.55 -4.93 -2.45
N SER A 156 8.73 -5.94 -2.62
CA SER A 156 7.33 -5.90 -2.25
C SER A 156 6.93 -7.18 -1.52
N GLU A 157 6.07 -7.01 -0.54
CA GLU A 157 5.47 -8.08 0.23
C GLU A 157 3.97 -7.88 0.27
N ARG A 158 3.22 -8.95 0.03
CA ARG A 158 1.77 -8.98 0.13
C ARG A 158 1.36 -10.18 0.97
N ASN A 159 0.62 -9.92 2.03
CA ASN A 159 -0.02 -10.92 2.87
C ASN A 159 -1.52 -10.82 2.67
N SER A 160 -2.19 -11.95 2.45
CA SER A 160 -3.64 -12.01 2.39
C SER A 160 -4.16 -13.20 3.16
N SER A 161 -5.28 -13.03 3.82
CA SER A 161 -6.01 -14.07 4.53
C SER A 161 -7.51 -13.90 4.32
N ASN A 162 -8.24 -14.98 4.32
CA ASN A 162 -9.69 -15.01 4.28
C ASN A 162 -10.19 -16.30 4.96
N VAL A 163 -11.50 -16.47 5.02
CA VAL A 163 -12.17 -17.62 5.66
C VAL A 163 -11.69 -18.98 5.16
N THR A 164 -11.34 -19.10 3.88
CA THR A 164 -10.90 -20.37 3.26
C THR A 164 -9.40 -20.52 3.28
N THR A 165 -8.66 -19.44 3.45
CA THR A 165 -7.21 -19.41 3.35
C THR A 165 -6.63 -18.67 4.54
N GLN A 166 -5.93 -19.40 5.42
CA GLN A 166 -5.38 -18.84 6.64
C GLN A 166 -4.34 -17.75 6.38
N SER A 167 -3.47 -17.93 5.39
CA SER A 167 -2.47 -16.95 4.99
C SER A 167 -1.85 -17.29 3.65
N ILE A 168 -1.79 -16.30 2.77
CA ILE A 168 -0.96 -16.35 1.55
C ILE A 168 0.03 -15.21 1.66
N GLN A 169 1.31 -15.52 1.63
CA GLN A 169 2.39 -14.53 1.61
C GLN A 169 3.10 -14.59 0.26
N SER A 170 3.21 -13.45 -0.38
CA SER A 170 4.00 -13.24 -1.60
C SER A 170 5.08 -12.22 -1.33
N LYS A 171 6.34 -12.55 -1.69
CA LYS A 171 7.49 -11.65 -1.60
C LYS A 171 8.15 -11.57 -2.96
N GLU A 172 8.40 -10.37 -3.41
CA GLU A 172 9.03 -10.13 -4.71
C GLU A 172 10.20 -9.17 -4.55
N HIS A 173 11.30 -9.56 -5.17
CA HIS A 173 12.52 -8.75 -5.27
C HIS A 173 12.81 -8.51 -6.75
N ARG A 174 13.05 -7.27 -7.11
CA ARG A 174 13.47 -6.90 -8.47
C ARG A 174 14.70 -6.02 -8.39
N GLY A 175 15.67 -6.29 -9.26
CA GLY A 175 16.85 -5.46 -9.44
C GLY A 175 17.08 -5.23 -10.92
N ASN A 176 17.53 -4.05 -11.28
CA ASN A 176 17.91 -3.72 -12.65
C ASN A 176 19.16 -2.84 -12.65
N ILE A 177 19.96 -2.99 -13.68
CA ILE A 177 21.08 -2.13 -14.00
C ILE A 177 20.91 -1.71 -15.45
N SER A 178 21.02 -0.42 -15.70
CA SER A 178 20.94 0.15 -17.05
C SER A 178 22.24 0.91 -17.36
N TYR A 179 22.70 0.80 -18.59
CA TYR A 179 23.85 1.52 -19.10
C TYR A 179 23.39 2.41 -20.26
N ASN A 180 23.77 3.65 -20.23
CA ASN A 180 23.48 4.63 -21.30
C ASN A 180 24.71 5.51 -21.53
N PHE A 181 25.34 5.34 -22.66
CA PHE A 181 26.47 6.16 -23.10
C PHE A 181 26.05 7.09 -24.22
N SER A 182 26.29 8.37 -24.02
CA SER A 182 26.05 9.42 -25.03
C SER A 182 27.37 10.19 -25.27
N PRO A 183 28.08 9.93 -26.39
CA PRO A 183 29.29 10.67 -26.70
C PRO A 183 28.98 12.14 -26.91
N LYS A 184 29.85 13.04 -26.46
CA LYS A 184 29.80 14.44 -26.84
C LYS A 184 30.18 14.55 -28.31
N SER A 185 29.29 15.09 -29.12
CA SER A 185 29.60 15.56 -30.49
C SER A 185 30.38 16.86 -30.46
#